data_7c4f99884d1c9df7e577b2a22def73de
#
_entry.id   7c4f99884d1c9df7e577b2a22def73de
#
_cell.length_a   1.000
_cell.length_b   1.000
_cell.length_c   1.000
_cell.angle_alpha   90.00
_cell.angle_beta   90.00
_cell.angle_gamma   90.00
#
_symmetry.space_group_name_H-M   'P 1'
#
loop_
_entity.id
_entity.type
_entity.pdbx_description
1 polymer ?
#
loop_
_entity_poly.entity_id
_entity_poly.type
_entity_poly.pdbx_seq_one_letter_code
_entity_poly.pdbx_strand_id
1 'polypeptide(L)'
;NKYFLIENGCENLSKITATGCMLTSLISTFLSVTNPIEASILGLLILEISGEISDRDKLYSFFVNLMDNISSISDDEILKRVKIREVKF
;
A
#
# COMPACT_ATOMS: atom_id res chain seq x y z
N ASN A 1 -17.49 -14.50 -8.08
CA ASN A 1 -16.55 -13.91 -7.14
C ASN A 1 -15.30 -13.42 -7.84
N LYS A 2 -14.85 -12.24 -7.46
CA LYS A 2 -13.64 -11.65 -8.03
C LYS A 2 -12.55 -11.63 -6.98
N TYR A 3 -11.37 -12.04 -7.40
CA TYR A 3 -10.16 -12.02 -6.56
C TYR A 3 -9.10 -11.20 -7.27
N PHE A 4 -8.44 -10.34 -6.53
CA PHE A 4 -7.36 -9.51 -7.05
C PHE A 4 -6.08 -9.81 -6.27
N LEU A 5 -4.98 -9.96 -7.00
CA LEU A 5 -3.67 -10.13 -6.40
C LEU A 5 -2.84 -8.88 -6.65
N ILE A 6 -2.37 -8.26 -5.58
CA ILE A 6 -1.48 -7.10 -5.64
C ILE A 6 -0.07 -7.60 -5.35
N GLU A 7 0.81 -7.43 -6.32
CA GLU A 7 2.18 -7.96 -6.24
C GLU A 7 3.19 -6.88 -5.88
N ASN A 8 2.72 -5.73 -5.42
CA ASN A 8 3.57 -4.65 -4.95
C ASN A 8 4.00 -4.89 -3.50
N GLY A 9 5.09 -4.25 -3.10
CA GLY A 9 5.54 -4.27 -1.73
C GLY A 9 7.02 -4.54 -1.60
N CYS A 10 7.49 -4.59 -0.37
CA CYS A 10 8.87 -4.94 -0.06
C CYS A 10 8.93 -5.71 1.25
N GLU A 11 10.04 -6.41 1.46
CA GLU A 11 10.22 -7.27 2.63
C GLU A 11 10.18 -6.49 3.94
N ASN A 12 10.68 -5.26 3.95
CA ASN A 12 10.73 -4.46 5.18
C ASN A 12 9.36 -4.14 5.76
N LEU A 13 8.30 -4.14 4.94
CA LEU A 13 6.94 -3.95 5.46
C LEU A 13 6.55 -5.00 6.48
N SER A 14 7.06 -6.22 6.34
CA SER A 14 6.78 -7.30 7.29
C SER A 14 7.64 -7.23 8.55
N LYS A 15 8.66 -6.39 8.56
CA LYS A 15 9.61 -6.30 9.67
C LYS A 15 9.28 -5.20 10.67
N ILE A 16 8.33 -4.33 10.35
CA ILE A 16 7.90 -3.26 11.27
C ILE A 16 6.51 -3.56 11.79
N THR A 17 6.22 -3.05 12.99
CA THR A 17 4.88 -3.17 13.57
C THR A 17 3.97 -2.07 13.01
N ALA A 18 2.68 -2.22 13.21
CA ALA A 18 1.66 -1.22 12.88
C ALA A 18 1.30 -1.09 11.38
N THR A 19 1.90 -1.90 10.48
CA THR A 19 1.50 -1.85 9.07
C THR A 19 0.04 -2.27 8.87
N GLY A 20 -0.45 -3.22 9.68
CA GLY A 20 -1.87 -3.60 9.65
C GLY A 20 -2.78 -2.46 10.04
N CYS A 21 -2.40 -1.68 11.07
CA CYS A 21 -3.16 -0.50 11.49
C CYS A 21 -3.13 0.58 10.42
N MET A 22 -2.00 0.79 9.78
CA MET A 22 -1.88 1.73 8.66
C MET A 22 -2.81 1.34 7.52
N LEU A 23 -2.82 0.06 7.17
CA LEU A 23 -3.66 -0.45 6.09
C LEU A 23 -5.14 -0.24 6.42
N THR A 24 -5.56 -0.59 7.63
CA THR A 24 -6.94 -0.41 8.07
C THR A 24 -7.36 1.06 8.00
N SER A 25 -6.49 1.97 8.43
CA SER A 25 -6.76 3.41 8.40
C SER A 25 -6.90 3.91 6.97
N LEU A 26 -6.03 3.47 6.07
CA LEU A 26 -6.09 3.86 4.67
C LEU A 26 -7.37 3.35 4.01
N ILE A 27 -7.72 2.09 4.23
CA ILE A 27 -8.95 1.52 3.69
C ILE A 27 -10.17 2.26 4.21
N SER A 28 -10.20 2.55 5.51
CA SER A 28 -11.32 3.27 6.13
C SER A 28 -11.50 4.66 5.52
N THR A 29 -10.40 5.34 5.22
CA THR A 29 -10.45 6.65 4.57
C THR A 29 -11.09 6.55 3.20
N PHE A 30 -10.72 5.57 2.40
CA PHE A 30 -11.29 5.40 1.06
C PHE A 30 -12.73 4.90 1.09
N LEU A 31 -13.13 4.16 2.14
CA LEU A 31 -14.51 3.70 2.27
C LEU A 31 -15.51 4.85 2.34
N SER A 32 -15.07 6.04 2.74
CA SER A 32 -15.95 7.20 2.80
C SER A 32 -16.30 7.76 1.42
N VAL A 33 -15.55 7.38 0.37
CA VAL A 33 -15.71 7.95 -0.98
C VAL A 33 -15.93 6.90 -2.07
N THR A 34 -15.78 5.60 -1.76
CA THR A 34 -15.94 4.55 -2.76
C THR A 34 -16.42 3.25 -2.12
N ASN A 35 -16.53 2.19 -2.92
CA ASN A 35 -17.01 0.88 -2.46
C ASN A 35 -15.88 0.09 -1.77
N PRO A 36 -16.23 -0.98 -1.00
CA PRO A 36 -15.22 -1.73 -0.24
C PRO A 36 -14.11 -2.37 -1.10
N ILE A 37 -14.41 -2.81 -2.31
CA ILE A 37 -13.40 -3.45 -3.17
C ILE A 37 -12.37 -2.42 -3.59
N GLU A 38 -12.82 -1.28 -4.11
CA GLU A 38 -11.92 -0.20 -4.54
C GLU A 38 -11.15 0.39 -3.36
N ALA A 39 -11.81 0.58 -2.21
CA ALA A 39 -11.17 1.10 -1.02
C ALA A 39 -10.03 0.18 -0.55
N SER A 40 -10.26 -1.13 -0.57
CA SER A 40 -9.25 -2.10 -0.16
C SER A 40 -8.06 -2.10 -1.12
N ILE A 41 -8.31 -2.04 -2.42
CA ILE A 41 -7.25 -1.99 -3.43
C ILE A 41 -6.43 -0.72 -3.29
N LEU A 42 -7.09 0.43 -3.18
CA LEU A 42 -6.40 1.72 -3.06
C LEU A 42 -5.57 1.81 -1.79
N GLY A 43 -6.13 1.39 -0.66
CA GLY A 43 -5.40 1.41 0.61
C GLY A 43 -4.17 0.53 0.58
N LEU A 44 -4.32 -0.67 0.04
CA LEU A 44 -3.22 -1.61 -0.06
C LEU A 44 -2.14 -1.11 -1.04
N LEU A 45 -2.54 -0.56 -2.19
CA LEU A 45 -1.58 -0.01 -3.15
C LEU A 45 -0.78 1.15 -2.57
N ILE A 46 -1.42 2.06 -1.84
CA ILE A 46 -0.70 3.18 -1.22
C ILE A 46 0.34 2.66 -0.25
N LEU A 47 -0.02 1.72 0.62
CA LEU A 47 0.92 1.16 1.59
C LEU A 47 2.07 0.41 0.90
N GLU A 48 1.75 -0.49 -0.01
CA GLU A 48 2.73 -1.36 -0.63
C GLU A 48 3.68 -0.60 -1.56
N ILE A 49 3.16 0.33 -2.36
CA ILE A 49 3.99 1.13 -3.26
C ILE A 49 4.83 2.14 -2.48
N SER A 50 4.26 2.75 -1.43
CA SER A 50 5.05 3.62 -0.55
C SER A 50 6.18 2.84 0.10
N GLY A 51 5.95 1.56 0.44
CA GLY A 51 6.98 0.66 0.93
C GLY A 51 8.10 0.45 -0.08
N GLU A 52 7.75 0.21 -1.34
CA GLU A 52 8.75 0.04 -2.41
C GLU A 52 9.63 1.28 -2.56
N ILE A 53 9.02 2.46 -2.59
CA ILE A 53 9.74 3.73 -2.74
C ILE A 53 10.64 4.00 -1.54
N SER A 54 10.20 3.57 -0.35
CA SER A 54 10.88 3.85 0.93
C SER A 54 11.96 2.83 1.27
N ASP A 55 12.08 1.75 0.50
CA ASP A 55 12.90 0.61 0.87
C ASP A 55 14.35 1.01 1.17
N ARG A 56 14.83 0.63 2.33
CA ARG A 56 16.17 0.98 2.86
C ARG A 56 16.69 -0.19 3.67
N ASP A 57 18.02 -0.28 3.77
CA ASP A 57 18.66 -1.34 4.56
C ASP A 57 18.37 -1.22 6.04
N LYS A 58 18.19 0.01 6.54
CA LYS A 58 17.95 0.26 7.96
C LYS A 58 16.47 0.48 8.22
N LEU A 59 15.92 -0.30 9.14
CA LEU A 59 14.48 -0.31 9.41
C LEU A 59 13.93 1.03 9.90
N TYR A 60 14.70 1.75 10.72
CA TYR A 60 14.22 3.03 11.22
C TYR A 60 14.09 4.06 10.10
N SER A 61 15.11 4.14 9.23
CA SER A 61 15.05 5.02 8.06
C SER A 61 13.92 4.60 7.12
N PHE A 62 13.72 3.30 6.94
CA PHE A 62 12.61 2.79 6.16
C PHE A 62 11.27 3.28 6.74
N PHE A 63 11.08 3.14 8.04
CA PHE A 63 9.82 3.52 8.70
C PHE A 63 9.51 5.00 8.51
N VAL A 64 10.50 5.87 8.75
CA VAL A 64 10.32 7.31 8.59
C VAL A 64 9.98 7.67 7.15
N ASN A 65 10.70 7.10 6.19
CA ASN A 65 10.45 7.34 4.78
C ASN A 65 9.08 6.80 4.35
N LEU A 66 8.66 5.67 4.89
CA LEU A 66 7.35 5.10 4.62
C LEU A 66 6.24 6.08 5.03
N MET A 67 6.34 6.62 6.24
CA MET A 67 5.35 7.58 6.75
C MET A 67 5.28 8.82 5.87
N ASP A 68 6.44 9.34 5.47
CA ASP A 68 6.51 10.51 4.60
C ASP A 68 5.89 10.20 3.23
N ASN A 69 6.21 9.06 2.65
CA ASN A 69 5.73 8.69 1.32
C ASN A 69 4.24 8.39 1.29
N ILE A 70 3.69 7.77 2.33
CA ILE A 70 2.24 7.52 2.42
C ILE A 70 1.48 8.85 2.31
N SER A 71 1.98 9.90 2.93
CA SER A 71 1.30 11.19 2.94
C SER A 71 1.50 12.01 1.67
N SER A 72 2.50 11.68 0.85
CA SER A 72 2.89 12.50 -0.29
C SER A 72 2.87 11.79 -1.65
N ILE A 73 2.58 10.50 -1.68
CA ILE A 73 2.61 9.73 -2.93
C ILE A 73 1.61 10.28 -3.95
N SER A 74 2.05 10.44 -5.19
CA SER A 74 1.21 10.95 -6.26
C SER A 74 0.48 9.82 -6.99
N ASP A 75 -0.61 10.18 -7.65
CA ASP A 75 -1.34 9.24 -8.50
C ASP A 75 -0.45 8.69 -9.61
N ASP A 76 0.42 9.52 -10.16
CA ASP A 76 1.35 9.10 -11.23
C ASP A 76 2.29 8.01 -10.75
N GLU A 77 2.83 8.12 -9.53
CA GLU A 77 3.69 7.10 -8.95
C GLU A 77 2.95 5.77 -8.77
N ILE A 78 1.71 5.85 -8.30
CA ILE A 78 0.88 4.65 -8.11
C ILE A 78 0.63 3.98 -9.45
N LEU A 79 0.21 4.74 -10.45
CA LEU A 79 -0.08 4.20 -11.78
C LEU A 79 1.15 3.60 -12.45
N LYS A 80 2.30 4.21 -12.23
CA LYS A 80 3.56 3.74 -12.81
C LYS A 80 4.02 2.41 -12.20
N ARG A 81 3.75 2.19 -10.91
CA ARG A 81 4.28 1.05 -10.18
C ARG A 81 3.28 -0.07 -9.93
N VAL A 82 1.99 0.15 -10.15
CA VAL A 82 0.95 -0.80 -9.79
C VAL A 82 1.14 -2.15 -10.48
N LYS A 83 1.05 -3.22 -9.69
CA LYS A 83 1.10 -4.60 -10.17
C LYS A 83 -0.09 -5.33 -9.58
N ILE A 84 -1.19 -5.31 -10.29
CA ILE A 84 -2.43 -5.93 -9.86
C ILE A 84 -3.00 -6.79 -10.99
N ARG A 85 -3.54 -7.94 -10.63
CA ARG A 85 -4.25 -8.78 -11.61
C ARG A 85 -5.44 -9.43 -10.95
N GLU A 86 -6.45 -9.69 -11.77
CA GLU A 86 -7.59 -10.47 -11.34
C GLU A 86 -7.25 -11.96 -11.43
N VAL A 87 -7.59 -12.70 -10.38
CA VAL A 87 -7.33 -14.13 -10.30
C VAL A 87 -8.66 -14.86 -10.34
N LYS A 88 -8.73 -15.89 -11.17
CA LYS A 88 -9.91 -16.76 -11.29
C LYS A 88 -9.55 -18.14 -10.77
N PHE A 89 -10.41 -18.65 -9.92
CA PHE A 89 -10.28 -20.01 -9.41
C PHE A 89 -11.33 -20.94 -10.02
#